data_d97b20732d5e0bdbff4c3efb2ced10a9
#
_entry.id   d97b20732d5e0bdbff4c3efb2ced10a9
#
_cell.length_a   1.000
_cell.length_b   1.000
_cell.length_c   1.000
_cell.angle_alpha   90.00
_cell.angle_beta   90.00
_cell.angle_gamma   90.00
#
_symmetry.space_group_name_H-M   'P 1'
#
loop_
_entity.id
_entity.type
_entity.pdbx_description
1 polymer ?
#
loop_
_entity_poly.entity_id
_entity_poly.type
_entity_poly.pdbx_seq_one_letter_code
_entity_poly.pdbx_strand_id
1 'polypeptide(L)'
;MNNFANKRKRRIILWLVSVIVIIAVITGAGAIYVNDYYRADSNAITTFATSNTVFTETLDKRTVVYAPEKAKTGFVFYPGGKVEYTAYEPLMKACADKGILCVLIEMPFNLAVLDMNAAEGIMSRYPEIENWYIGGHSLGGSMAASYLSKMLMNLKVLSCSAH
;
A
#
# COMPACT_ATOMS: atom_id res chain seq x y z
N MET A 1 11.85 -10.92 58.35
CA MET A 1 11.47 -11.51 57.05
C MET A 1 10.75 -10.57 56.09
N ASN A 2 10.14 -9.44 56.48
CA ASN A 2 9.38 -8.55 55.58
C ASN A 2 10.22 -7.68 54.62
N ASN A 3 11.50 -7.43 54.89
CA ASN A 3 12.33 -6.51 54.11
C ASN A 3 12.75 -7.04 52.73
N PHE A 4 12.96 -8.36 52.62
CA PHE A 4 13.32 -9.00 51.33
C PHE A 4 12.13 -9.07 50.36
N ALA A 5 10.95 -9.34 50.84
CA ALA A 5 9.72 -9.38 50.05
C ALA A 5 9.40 -7.98 49.46
N ASN A 6 9.57 -6.93 50.25
CA ASN A 6 9.36 -5.56 49.82
C ASN A 6 10.41 -5.10 48.77
N LYS A 7 11.67 -5.49 48.91
CA LYS A 7 12.71 -5.18 47.90
C LYS A 7 12.42 -5.90 46.59
N ARG A 8 11.96 -7.17 46.60
CA ARG A 8 11.57 -7.90 45.39
C ARG A 8 10.37 -7.27 44.70
N LYS A 9 9.30 -6.94 45.44
CA LYS A 9 8.14 -6.22 44.90
C LYS A 9 8.53 -4.91 44.25
N ARG A 10 9.37 -4.09 44.89
CA ARG A 10 9.84 -2.80 44.33
C ARG A 10 10.63 -3.00 43.04
N ARG A 11 11.49 -4.01 42.94
CA ARG A 11 12.21 -4.32 41.70
C ARG A 11 11.26 -4.74 40.56
N ILE A 12 10.26 -5.56 40.85
CA ILE A 12 9.25 -5.97 39.86
C ILE A 12 8.45 -4.77 39.38
N ILE A 13 8.02 -3.90 40.29
CA ILE A 13 7.28 -2.68 39.94
C ILE A 13 8.15 -1.76 39.05
N LEU A 14 9.40 -1.54 39.43
CA LEU A 14 10.32 -0.73 38.62
C LEU A 14 10.55 -1.32 37.24
N TRP A 15 10.68 -2.66 37.13
CA TRP A 15 10.81 -3.35 35.85
C TRP A 15 9.56 -3.19 34.98
N LEU A 16 8.36 -3.38 35.57
CA LEU A 16 7.09 -3.18 34.87
C LEU A 16 6.92 -1.73 34.38
N VAL A 17 7.23 -0.75 35.23
CA VAL A 17 7.20 0.67 34.85
C VAL A 17 8.17 0.95 33.71
N SER A 18 9.39 0.40 33.75
CA SER A 18 10.38 0.58 32.67
C SER A 18 9.87 0.00 31.35
N VAL A 19 9.25 -1.18 31.37
CA VAL A 19 8.65 -1.80 30.16
C VAL A 19 7.52 -0.94 29.60
N ILE A 20 6.63 -0.44 30.46
CA ILE A 20 5.53 0.46 30.02
C ILE A 20 6.09 1.74 29.39
N VAL A 21 7.11 2.35 29.99
CA VAL A 21 7.75 3.55 29.44
C VAL A 21 8.40 3.26 28.08
N ILE A 22 9.10 2.14 27.94
CA ILE A 22 9.71 1.75 26.66
C ILE A 22 8.62 1.56 25.58
N ILE A 23 7.52 0.86 25.90
CA ILE A 23 6.40 0.68 24.98
C ILE A 23 5.80 2.04 24.59
N ALA A 24 5.59 2.94 25.54
CA ALA A 24 5.06 4.27 25.29
C ALA A 24 5.97 5.10 24.38
N VAL A 25 7.30 5.01 24.55
CA VAL A 25 8.27 5.70 23.70
C VAL A 25 8.24 5.11 22.27
N ILE A 26 8.24 3.78 22.13
CA ILE A 26 8.20 3.11 20.82
C ILE A 26 6.91 3.45 20.08
N THR A 27 5.76 3.38 20.76
CA THR A 27 4.45 3.71 20.14
C THR A 27 4.36 5.19 19.77
N GLY A 28 4.85 6.08 20.63
CA GLY A 28 4.90 7.52 20.35
C GLY A 28 5.80 7.84 19.15
N ALA A 29 7.02 7.30 19.13
CA ALA A 29 7.94 7.46 17.99
C ALA A 29 7.36 6.86 16.69
N GLY A 30 6.72 5.70 16.77
CA GLY A 30 6.03 5.08 15.65
C GLY A 30 4.89 5.94 15.12
N ALA A 31 4.07 6.51 16.01
CA ALA A 31 2.99 7.41 15.63
C ALA A 31 3.52 8.68 14.93
N ILE A 32 4.59 9.28 15.44
CA ILE A 32 5.23 10.43 14.80
C ILE A 32 5.73 10.03 13.39
N TYR A 33 6.42 8.90 13.28
CA TYR A 33 6.98 8.41 12.02
C TYR A 33 5.93 8.19 10.93
N VAL A 34 4.78 7.58 11.25
CA VAL A 34 3.72 7.30 10.26
C VAL A 34 2.91 8.54 9.89
N ASN A 35 2.82 9.55 10.79
CA ASN A 35 2.13 10.80 10.50
C ASN A 35 3.01 11.84 9.77
N ASP A 36 4.32 11.64 9.74
CA ASP A 36 5.26 12.45 8.97
C ASP A 36 5.39 11.87 7.56
N TYR A 37 4.49 12.24 6.65
CA TYR A 37 4.47 11.79 5.26
C TYR A 37 4.28 12.95 4.28
N TYR A 38 4.70 12.75 3.04
CA TYR A 38 4.55 13.72 1.95
C TYR A 38 3.09 13.73 1.48
N ARG A 39 2.44 14.85 1.71
CA ARG A 39 1.05 15.06 1.32
C ARG A 39 0.95 15.41 -0.16
N ALA A 40 -0.17 15.03 -0.77
CA ALA A 40 -0.48 15.43 -2.13
C ALA A 40 -0.75 16.93 -2.22
N ASP A 41 -0.23 17.56 -3.27
CA ASP A 41 -0.56 18.95 -3.59
C ASP A 41 -1.90 19.00 -4.34
N SER A 42 -2.93 19.53 -3.68
CA SER A 42 -4.27 19.64 -4.26
C SER A 42 -4.32 20.51 -5.53
N ASN A 43 -3.46 21.52 -5.64
CA ASN A 43 -3.39 22.35 -6.83
C ASN A 43 -2.79 21.58 -8.02
N ALA A 44 -1.75 20.77 -7.76
CA ALA A 44 -1.18 19.89 -8.78
C ALA A 44 -2.20 18.86 -9.25
N ILE A 45 -2.92 18.21 -8.32
CA ILE A 45 -3.96 17.22 -8.64
C ILE A 45 -5.02 17.84 -9.55
N THR A 46 -5.54 19.03 -9.21
CA THR A 46 -6.59 19.70 -9.99
C THR A 46 -6.09 20.19 -11.36
N THR A 47 -4.86 20.69 -11.43
CA THR A 47 -4.27 21.21 -12.67
C THR A 47 -4.08 20.11 -13.72
N PHE A 48 -3.67 18.92 -13.29
CA PHE A 48 -3.41 17.76 -14.17
C PHE A 48 -4.60 16.79 -14.28
N ALA A 49 -5.72 17.08 -13.59
CA ALA A 49 -6.89 16.19 -13.53
C ALA A 49 -7.86 16.32 -14.71
N THR A 50 -7.54 17.10 -15.74
CA THR A 50 -8.43 17.38 -16.87
C THR A 50 -8.49 16.23 -17.87
N SER A 51 -9.26 15.18 -17.53
CA SER A 51 -9.73 14.20 -18.51
C SER A 51 -11.24 14.08 -18.43
N ASN A 52 -11.92 14.28 -19.56
CA ASN A 52 -13.37 14.07 -19.67
C ASN A 52 -13.74 12.65 -20.13
N THR A 53 -12.75 11.78 -20.34
CA THR A 53 -12.94 10.45 -20.95
C THR A 53 -12.62 9.29 -19.99
N VAL A 54 -12.19 9.60 -18.78
CA VAL A 54 -11.81 8.60 -17.77
C VAL A 54 -12.85 8.57 -16.66
N PHE A 55 -13.47 7.41 -16.48
CA PHE A 55 -14.36 7.16 -15.35
C PHE A 55 -13.50 6.84 -14.11
N THR A 56 -13.81 7.51 -13.00
CA THR A 56 -13.15 7.22 -11.71
C THR A 56 -14.12 6.45 -10.83
N GLU A 57 -13.72 5.27 -10.41
CA GLU A 57 -14.49 4.39 -9.52
C GLU A 57 -13.70 4.09 -8.26
N THR A 58 -14.37 4.10 -7.11
CA THR A 58 -13.79 3.62 -5.86
C THR A 58 -14.20 2.16 -5.67
N LEU A 59 -13.26 1.25 -5.84
CA LEU A 59 -13.50 -0.19 -5.77
C LEU A 59 -13.75 -0.67 -4.34
N ASP A 60 -13.03 -0.08 -3.39
CA ASP A 60 -13.14 -0.26 -1.96
C ASP A 60 -12.58 0.97 -1.22
N LYS A 61 -12.49 0.91 0.13
CA LYS A 61 -12.03 2.06 0.94
C LYS A 61 -10.62 2.54 0.62
N ARG A 62 -9.81 1.73 -0.06
CA ARG A 62 -8.38 1.99 -0.31
C ARG A 62 -7.98 1.90 -1.78
N THR A 63 -8.90 1.60 -2.68
CA THR A 63 -8.59 1.33 -4.09
C THR A 63 -9.41 2.20 -5.01
N VAL A 64 -8.74 3.00 -5.80
CA VAL A 64 -9.33 3.86 -6.82
C VAL A 64 -8.95 3.36 -8.20
N VAL A 65 -9.92 3.27 -9.08
CA VAL A 65 -9.77 2.80 -10.47
C VAL A 65 -10.06 3.95 -11.42
N TYR A 66 -9.16 4.15 -12.36
CA TYR A 66 -9.29 5.10 -13.47
C TYR A 66 -9.49 4.28 -14.74
N ALA A 67 -10.72 4.20 -15.19
CA ALA A 67 -11.13 3.34 -16.30
C ALA A 67 -11.45 4.15 -17.56
N PRO A 68 -10.75 3.96 -18.67
CA PRO A 68 -11.16 4.43 -19.99
C PRO A 68 -12.29 3.52 -20.52
N GLU A 69 -13.06 3.99 -21.52
CA GLU A 69 -14.19 3.24 -22.10
C GLU A 69 -13.84 1.83 -22.59
N LYS A 70 -12.63 1.65 -23.14
CA LYS A 70 -12.20 0.37 -23.76
C LYS A 70 -10.75 0.09 -23.44
N ALA A 71 -10.50 -0.47 -22.27
CA ALA A 71 -9.16 -0.92 -21.90
C ALA A 71 -8.95 -2.40 -22.23
N LYS A 72 -7.77 -2.73 -22.73
CA LYS A 72 -7.27 -4.11 -22.89
C LYS A 72 -6.02 -4.36 -22.03
N THR A 73 -5.49 -3.28 -21.46
CA THR A 73 -4.31 -3.29 -20.61
C THR A 73 -4.66 -2.70 -19.25
N GLY A 74 -4.29 -3.37 -18.18
CA GLY A 74 -4.42 -2.93 -16.81
C GLY A 74 -3.06 -2.64 -16.17
N PHE A 75 -3.03 -1.64 -15.29
CA PHE A 75 -1.85 -1.25 -14.53
C PHE A 75 -2.21 -1.03 -13.07
N VAL A 76 -1.64 -1.84 -12.18
CA VAL A 76 -1.77 -1.68 -10.73
C VAL A 76 -0.55 -0.92 -10.22
N PHE A 77 -0.79 0.16 -9.47
CA PHE A 77 0.25 1.04 -8.99
C PHE A 77 0.34 1.06 -7.46
N TYR A 78 1.55 0.84 -6.94
CA TYR A 78 1.90 0.91 -5.53
C TYR A 78 2.62 2.23 -5.23
N PRO A 79 2.07 3.10 -4.36
CA PRO A 79 2.67 4.36 -3.96
C PRO A 79 4.03 4.20 -3.27
N GLY A 80 4.82 5.26 -3.34
CA GLY A 80 6.09 5.35 -2.60
C GLY A 80 5.88 5.38 -1.09
N GLY A 81 6.88 4.90 -0.34
CA GLY A 81 6.84 4.95 1.11
C GLY A 81 6.74 6.38 1.64
N LYS A 82 5.85 6.59 2.61
CA LYS A 82 5.56 7.91 3.19
C LYS A 82 5.07 8.95 2.17
N VAL A 83 4.41 8.53 1.09
CA VAL A 83 3.78 9.43 0.11
C VAL A 83 2.28 9.14 0.08
N GLU A 84 1.48 10.19 0.19
CA GLU A 84 0.03 10.09 0.05
C GLU A 84 -0.33 9.59 -1.36
N TYR A 85 -1.16 8.54 -1.45
CA TYR A 85 -1.46 7.87 -2.72
C TYR A 85 -2.08 8.81 -3.76
N THR A 86 -2.87 9.79 -3.32
CA THR A 86 -3.52 10.77 -4.19
C THR A 86 -2.53 11.63 -4.97
N ALA A 87 -1.27 11.75 -4.52
CA ALA A 87 -0.21 12.42 -5.28
C ALA A 87 0.06 11.77 -6.65
N TYR A 88 -0.36 10.51 -6.83
CA TYR A 88 -0.19 9.77 -8.09
C TYR A 88 -1.44 9.80 -8.99
N GLU A 89 -2.54 10.43 -8.55
CA GLU A 89 -3.75 10.55 -9.38
C GLU A 89 -3.52 11.15 -10.76
N PRO A 90 -2.75 12.27 -10.89
CA PRO A 90 -2.48 12.84 -12.21
C PRO A 90 -1.78 11.85 -13.15
N LEU A 91 -0.83 11.06 -12.63
CA LEU A 91 -0.15 10.03 -13.40
C LEU A 91 -1.12 8.92 -13.83
N MET A 92 -1.97 8.44 -12.92
CA MET A 92 -2.96 7.41 -13.23
C MET A 92 -3.97 7.86 -14.27
N LYS A 93 -4.46 9.09 -14.16
CA LYS A 93 -5.36 9.70 -15.14
C LYS A 93 -4.68 9.85 -16.51
N ALA A 94 -3.42 10.31 -16.54
CA ALA A 94 -2.66 10.42 -17.78
C ALA A 94 -2.43 9.06 -18.48
N CYS A 95 -2.23 8.00 -17.71
CA CYS A 95 -2.16 6.64 -18.25
C CYS A 95 -3.53 6.14 -18.74
N ALA A 96 -4.59 6.44 -18.00
CA ALA A 96 -5.95 6.07 -18.38
C ALA A 96 -6.40 6.79 -19.66
N ASP A 97 -6.02 8.05 -19.88
CA ASP A 97 -6.22 8.78 -21.14
C ASP A 97 -5.54 8.12 -22.36
N LYS A 98 -4.55 7.27 -22.10
CA LYS A 98 -3.89 6.44 -23.15
C LYS A 98 -4.53 5.06 -23.33
N GLY A 99 -5.68 4.82 -22.70
CA GLY A 99 -6.41 3.56 -22.83
C GLY A 99 -5.99 2.45 -21.86
N ILE A 100 -5.30 2.80 -20.77
CA ILE A 100 -4.86 1.83 -19.75
C ILE A 100 -5.79 1.93 -18.55
N LEU A 101 -6.41 0.82 -18.12
CA LEU A 101 -7.13 0.76 -16.84
C LEU A 101 -6.12 0.84 -15.71
N CYS A 102 -6.17 1.91 -14.93
CA CYS A 102 -5.21 2.13 -13.84
C CYS A 102 -5.86 1.92 -12.50
N VAL A 103 -5.19 1.16 -11.63
CA VAL A 103 -5.62 0.87 -10.26
C VAL A 103 -4.60 1.45 -9.29
N LEU A 104 -5.01 2.45 -8.52
CA LEU A 104 -4.20 3.11 -7.50
C LEU A 104 -4.64 2.61 -6.12
N ILE A 105 -3.70 2.10 -5.34
CA ILE A 105 -3.99 1.50 -4.04
C ILE A 105 -3.40 2.35 -2.91
N GLU A 106 -4.23 2.74 -1.95
CA GLU A 106 -3.77 3.33 -0.70
C GLU A 106 -3.15 2.26 0.18
N MET A 107 -1.89 2.45 0.55
CA MET A 107 -1.18 1.52 1.44
C MET A 107 -1.38 1.88 2.91
N PRO A 108 -1.48 0.88 3.81
CA PRO A 108 -1.58 1.14 5.24
C PRO A 108 -0.42 2.04 5.71
N PHE A 109 -0.76 3.14 6.38
CA PHE A 109 0.21 4.14 6.86
C PHE A 109 1.17 4.66 5.77
N ASN A 110 0.74 4.67 4.51
CA ASN A 110 1.57 5.01 3.34
C ASN A 110 2.83 4.13 3.20
N LEU A 111 2.76 2.86 3.62
CA LEU A 111 3.88 1.91 3.60
C LEU A 111 3.49 0.60 2.92
N ALA A 112 3.89 0.41 1.67
CA ALA A 112 3.56 -0.77 0.86
C ALA A 112 4.10 -2.09 1.46
N VAL A 113 5.11 -2.04 2.31
CA VAL A 113 5.63 -3.22 3.02
C VAL A 113 4.61 -3.84 3.97
N LEU A 114 3.61 -3.08 4.43
CA LEU A 114 2.56 -3.56 5.33
C LEU A 114 1.42 -4.28 4.60
N ASP A 115 1.33 -4.14 3.27
CA ASP A 115 0.34 -4.82 2.44
C ASP A 115 0.89 -5.12 1.04
N MET A 116 1.92 -5.96 0.98
CA MET A 116 2.56 -6.35 -0.27
C MET A 116 1.59 -7.05 -1.24
N ASN A 117 0.58 -7.72 -0.72
CA ASN A 117 -0.41 -8.46 -1.50
C ASN A 117 -1.65 -7.61 -1.88
N ALA A 118 -1.62 -6.30 -1.73
CA ALA A 118 -2.76 -5.42 -1.98
C ALA A 118 -3.37 -5.54 -3.40
N ALA A 119 -2.60 -6.02 -4.39
CA ALA A 119 -3.09 -6.29 -5.74
C ALA A 119 -3.87 -7.61 -5.88
N GLU A 120 -3.93 -8.44 -4.82
CA GLU A 120 -4.59 -9.74 -4.89
C GLU A 120 -6.09 -9.60 -5.19
N GLY A 121 -6.58 -10.38 -6.15
CA GLY A 121 -7.99 -10.37 -6.55
C GLY A 121 -8.41 -9.20 -7.46
N ILE A 122 -7.57 -8.19 -7.70
CA ILE A 122 -7.91 -7.06 -8.58
C ILE A 122 -8.11 -7.54 -10.02
N MET A 123 -7.17 -8.32 -10.53
CA MET A 123 -7.19 -8.79 -11.93
C MET A 123 -8.45 -9.61 -12.26
N SER A 124 -8.96 -10.39 -11.32
CA SER A 124 -10.16 -11.20 -11.50
C SER A 124 -11.46 -10.40 -11.60
N ARG A 125 -11.45 -9.13 -11.19
CA ARG A 125 -12.62 -8.23 -11.26
C ARG A 125 -12.80 -7.61 -12.64
N TYR A 126 -11.76 -7.66 -13.50
CA TYR A 126 -11.74 -7.07 -14.83
C TYR A 126 -11.32 -8.13 -15.86
N PRO A 127 -12.19 -9.10 -16.14
CA PRO A 127 -11.91 -10.22 -17.05
C PRO A 127 -11.71 -9.78 -18.51
N GLU A 128 -12.15 -8.56 -18.87
CA GLU A 128 -11.96 -7.96 -20.19
C GLU A 128 -10.53 -7.45 -20.43
N ILE A 129 -9.71 -7.32 -19.37
CA ILE A 129 -8.32 -6.89 -19.46
C ILE A 129 -7.43 -8.08 -19.78
N GLU A 130 -6.75 -8.01 -20.92
CA GLU A 130 -5.92 -9.10 -21.45
C GLU A 130 -4.50 -9.10 -20.90
N ASN A 131 -3.94 -7.90 -20.66
CA ASN A 131 -2.56 -7.71 -20.21
C ASN A 131 -2.50 -6.89 -18.94
N TRP A 132 -1.88 -7.45 -17.91
CA TRP A 132 -1.71 -6.77 -16.63
C TRP A 132 -0.26 -6.44 -16.35
N TYR A 133 -0.04 -5.23 -15.89
CA TYR A 133 1.22 -4.74 -15.37
C TYR A 133 1.05 -4.34 -13.91
N ILE A 134 2.10 -4.53 -13.13
CA ILE A 134 2.17 -4.02 -11.77
C ILE A 134 3.48 -3.26 -11.60
N GLY A 135 3.43 -2.14 -10.93
CA GLY A 135 4.59 -1.31 -10.68
C GLY A 135 4.35 -0.36 -9.52
N GLY A 136 5.29 0.55 -9.31
CA GLY A 136 5.17 1.53 -8.23
C GLY A 136 6.39 2.42 -8.13
N HIS A 137 6.33 3.34 -7.20
CA HIS A 137 7.43 4.26 -6.92
C HIS A 137 8.22 3.80 -5.70
N SER A 138 9.57 3.82 -5.78
CA SER A 138 10.47 3.55 -4.64
C SER A 138 10.09 2.26 -3.87
N LEU A 139 9.72 2.35 -2.59
CA LEU A 139 9.28 1.22 -1.76
C LEU A 139 8.09 0.47 -2.41
N GLY A 140 7.14 1.19 -3.00
CA GLY A 140 6.01 0.59 -3.72
C GLY A 140 6.47 -0.26 -4.90
N GLY A 141 7.44 0.21 -5.69
CA GLY A 141 8.03 -0.56 -6.79
C GLY A 141 8.71 -1.85 -6.32
N SER A 142 9.44 -1.80 -5.21
CA SER A 142 10.05 -2.97 -4.60
C SER A 142 9.02 -4.00 -4.13
N MET A 143 7.92 -3.54 -3.53
CA MET A 143 6.83 -4.42 -3.07
C MET A 143 6.01 -4.99 -4.23
N ALA A 144 5.77 -4.23 -5.29
CA ALA A 144 5.15 -4.69 -6.52
C ALA A 144 5.99 -5.81 -7.19
N ALA A 145 7.30 -5.63 -7.28
CA ALA A 145 8.20 -6.66 -7.80
C ALA A 145 8.20 -7.94 -6.92
N SER A 146 8.17 -7.78 -5.60
CA SER A 146 8.10 -8.90 -4.66
C SER A 146 6.78 -9.66 -4.79
N TYR A 147 5.66 -8.97 -4.94
CA TYR A 147 4.35 -9.57 -5.20
C TYR A 147 4.36 -10.40 -6.50
N LEU A 148 4.87 -9.82 -7.59
CA LEU A 148 4.97 -10.49 -8.88
C LEU A 148 5.84 -11.75 -8.81
N SER A 149 6.99 -11.67 -8.13
CA SER A 149 7.87 -12.82 -7.93
C SER A 149 7.16 -13.97 -7.20
N LYS A 150 6.41 -13.65 -6.13
CA LYS A 150 5.62 -14.64 -5.37
C LYS A 150 4.52 -15.27 -6.23
N MET A 151 3.83 -14.47 -7.04
CA MET A 151 2.78 -14.94 -7.95
C MET A 151 3.35 -15.92 -8.98
N LEU A 152 4.48 -15.60 -9.59
CA LEU A 152 5.17 -16.48 -10.56
C LEU A 152 5.66 -17.79 -9.94
N MET A 153 6.15 -17.75 -8.70
CA MET A 153 6.54 -18.96 -7.97
C MET A 153 5.34 -19.88 -7.69
N ASN A 154 4.22 -19.32 -7.28
CA ASN A 154 3.00 -20.09 -7.03
C ASN A 154 2.47 -20.76 -8.31
N LEU A 155 2.51 -20.08 -9.46
CA LEU A 155 2.15 -20.64 -10.76
C LEU A 155 3.04 -21.82 -11.14
N LYS A 156 4.35 -21.74 -10.89
CA LYS A 156 5.29 -22.85 -11.15
C LYS A 156 5.00 -24.07 -10.27
N VAL A 157 4.70 -23.88 -8.98
CA VAL A 157 4.34 -24.96 -8.05
C VAL A 157 3.05 -25.67 -8.52
N LEU A 158 2.04 -24.92 -8.92
CA LEU A 158 0.78 -25.49 -9.42
C LEU A 158 1.00 -26.28 -10.70
N SER A 159 1.87 -25.82 -11.62
CA SER A 159 2.17 -26.55 -12.86
C SER A 159 2.99 -27.83 -12.63
N CYS A 160 3.83 -27.88 -11.58
CA CYS A 160 4.59 -29.08 -11.20
C CYS A 160 3.73 -30.13 -10.46
N SER A 161 2.61 -29.75 -9.86
CA SER A 161 1.71 -30.68 -9.14
C SER A 161 0.62 -31.28 -10.01
N ALA A 162 0.53 -30.93 -11.29
CA ALA A 162 -0.47 -31.38 -12.25
C ALA A 162 0.02 -32.52 -13.17
N HIS A 163 1.15 -33.21 -12.83
CA HIS A 163 1.69 -34.38 -13.53
C HIS A 163 1.69 -35.62 -12.64
#